data_3927ce5b25b08d55406846012adbdc56
#
_entry.id   3927ce5b25b08d55406846012adbdc56
#
_cell.length_a   1.000
_cell.length_b   1.000
_cell.length_c   1.000
_cell.angle_alpha   90.00
_cell.angle_beta   90.00
_cell.angle_gamma   90.00
#
_symmetry.space_group_name_H-M   'P 1'
#
loop_
_entity.id
_entity.type
_entity.pdbx_description
1 polymer ?
#
loop_
_entity_poly.entity_id
_entity_poly.type
_entity_poly.pdbx_seq_one_letter_code
_entity_poly.pdbx_strand_id
1 'polypeptide(L)'
;MGAKLTVNADITKLNGLQSAIDKFNDEDLEPMVLFVNPLDAGKLRGDASTNFTRATELGDDIIVKGAFGEALGAIIVRTNKLEAGTAILAKKGAVKLILKRDFFLEVARDASTKTTALYSDKHYVAYLYDESKAVKITKGSGSLEM
;
A
#
# COMPACT_ATOMS: atom_id res chain seq x y z
N MET A 1 6.76 -8.64 11.21
CA MET A 1 7.82 -7.75 10.69
C MET A 1 7.21 -6.39 10.42
N GLY A 2 7.70 -5.35 11.05
CA GLY A 2 7.21 -3.99 10.89
C GLY A 2 8.25 -3.11 10.21
N ALA A 3 7.82 -2.02 9.57
CA ALA A 3 8.73 -1.03 9.03
C ALA A 3 9.61 -0.47 10.17
N LYS A 4 10.91 -0.35 9.93
CA LYS A 4 11.87 0.19 10.89
C LYS A 4 11.63 1.68 11.15
N LEU A 5 11.20 2.40 10.11
CA LEU A 5 10.89 3.81 10.20
C LEU A 5 9.42 4.00 10.61
N THR A 6 9.22 4.72 11.70
CA THR A 6 7.87 5.05 12.19
C THR A 6 7.76 6.56 12.39
N VAL A 7 6.64 7.12 11.96
CA VAL A 7 6.30 8.53 12.17
C VAL A 7 4.97 8.63 12.90
N ASN A 8 4.95 9.47 13.90
CA ASN A 8 3.73 9.82 14.62
C ASN A 8 3.15 11.10 13.99
N ALA A 9 2.23 10.95 13.06
CA ALA A 9 1.64 12.05 12.32
C ALA A 9 0.18 11.75 11.93
N ASP A 10 -0.59 12.79 11.69
CA ASP A 10 -1.97 12.67 11.23
C ASP A 10 -2.01 12.52 9.69
N ILE A 11 -2.23 11.30 9.23
CA ILE A 11 -2.30 10.98 7.80
C ILE A 11 -3.50 11.62 7.08
N THR A 12 -4.46 12.13 7.81
CA THR A 12 -5.61 12.85 7.22
C THR A 12 -5.24 14.24 6.69
N LYS A 13 -4.01 14.68 6.95
CA LYS A 13 -3.45 15.97 6.51
C LYS A 13 -2.21 15.78 5.66
N LEU A 14 -2.00 16.69 4.70
CA LEU A 14 -0.79 16.69 3.86
C LEU A 14 0.50 16.81 4.66
N ASN A 15 0.49 17.57 5.75
CA ASN A 15 1.66 17.70 6.62
C ASN A 15 2.10 16.35 7.23
N GLY A 16 1.15 15.45 7.50
CA GLY A 16 1.45 14.09 7.98
C GLY A 16 2.16 13.27 6.92
N LEU A 17 1.73 13.36 5.67
CA LEU A 17 2.41 12.72 4.54
C LEU A 17 3.79 13.33 4.30
N GLN A 18 3.92 14.65 4.35
CA GLN A 18 5.21 15.32 4.20
C GLN A 18 6.20 14.87 5.27
N SER A 19 5.79 14.79 6.53
CA SER A 19 6.64 14.30 7.62
C SER A 19 7.12 12.86 7.43
N ALA A 20 6.33 12.04 6.74
CA ALA A 20 6.73 10.68 6.40
C ALA A 20 7.74 10.64 5.24
N ILE A 21 7.58 11.50 4.25
CA ILE A 21 8.52 11.65 3.14
C ILE A 21 9.87 12.15 3.65
N ASP A 22 9.86 13.17 4.51
CA ASP A 22 11.07 13.75 5.09
C ASP A 22 11.87 12.71 5.92
N LYS A 23 11.18 11.69 6.43
CA LYS A 23 11.83 10.62 7.21
C LYS A 23 12.77 9.75 6.38
N PHE A 24 12.56 9.66 5.08
CA PHE A 24 13.50 8.96 4.20
C PHE A 24 14.83 9.69 4.07
N ASN A 25 14.85 11.02 4.22
CA ASN A 25 16.04 11.87 4.12
C ASN A 25 16.88 11.59 2.86
N ASP A 26 16.21 11.37 1.75
CA ASP A 26 16.80 11.02 0.46
C ASP A 26 16.72 12.20 -0.51
N GLU A 27 17.77 12.41 -1.28
CA GLU A 27 17.81 13.41 -2.35
C GLU A 27 17.08 12.93 -3.62
N ASP A 28 16.93 11.61 -3.77
CA ASP A 28 16.34 10.99 -4.96
C ASP A 28 14.81 10.90 -4.86
N LEU A 29 14.15 11.41 -5.89
CA LEU A 29 12.69 11.28 -6.07
C LEU A 29 12.35 9.89 -6.63
N GLU A 30 12.38 8.87 -5.78
CA GLU A 30 11.88 7.55 -6.17
C GLU A 30 10.34 7.51 -6.14
N PRO A 31 9.70 6.74 -7.04
CA PRO A 31 8.26 6.55 -6.98
C PRO A 31 7.83 5.95 -5.65
N MET A 32 6.83 6.58 -5.01
CA MET A 32 6.29 6.18 -3.71
C MET A 32 4.84 5.75 -3.84
N VAL A 33 4.43 4.84 -2.98
CA VAL A 33 3.04 4.38 -2.86
C VAL A 33 2.60 4.52 -1.40
N LEU A 34 1.48 5.19 -1.19
CA LEU A 34 0.85 5.35 0.11
C LEU A 34 -0.35 4.40 0.22
N PHE A 35 -0.27 3.44 1.13
CA PHE A 35 -1.40 2.59 1.50
C PHE A 35 -2.14 3.22 2.67
N VAL A 36 -3.42 3.46 2.51
CA VAL A 36 -4.22 4.18 3.50
C VAL A 36 -5.65 3.61 3.58
N ASN A 37 -6.27 3.74 4.76
CA ASN A 37 -7.67 3.36 4.93
C ASN A 37 -8.58 4.26 4.08
N PRO A 38 -9.67 3.75 3.46
CA PRO A 38 -10.58 4.52 2.62
C PRO A 38 -11.15 5.77 3.29
N LEU A 39 -11.42 5.73 4.60
CA LEU A 39 -11.94 6.87 5.36
C LEU A 39 -10.90 7.99 5.47
N ASP A 40 -9.65 7.63 5.73
CA ASP A 40 -8.55 8.59 5.85
C ASP A 40 -8.13 9.15 4.48
N ALA A 41 -8.20 8.32 3.43
CA ALA A 41 -7.98 8.79 2.06
C ALA A 41 -8.98 9.88 1.65
N GLY A 42 -10.24 9.73 2.02
CA GLY A 42 -11.27 10.75 1.78
C GLY A 42 -10.97 12.07 2.51
N LYS A 43 -10.54 12.00 3.76
CA LYS A 43 -10.15 13.18 4.55
C LYS A 43 -8.91 13.85 3.99
N LEU A 44 -7.88 13.06 3.65
CA LEU A 44 -6.66 13.55 3.02
C LEU A 44 -6.96 14.29 1.71
N ARG A 45 -7.87 13.76 0.90
CA ARG A 45 -8.30 14.41 -0.33
C ARG A 45 -9.01 15.74 -0.08
N GLY A 46 -9.81 15.84 0.98
CA GLY A 46 -10.46 17.07 1.40
C GLY A 46 -9.47 18.14 1.85
N ASP A 47 -8.39 17.75 2.55
CA ASP A 47 -7.32 18.65 2.99
C ASP A 47 -6.42 19.08 1.82
N ALA A 48 -6.28 18.25 0.80
CA ALA A 48 -5.34 18.40 -0.31
C ALA A 48 -5.94 19.05 -1.56
N SER A 49 -6.89 19.96 -1.43
CA SER A 49 -7.68 20.50 -2.55
C SER A 49 -6.85 21.13 -3.71
N THR A 50 -5.62 21.57 -3.47
CA THR A 50 -4.76 22.23 -4.45
C THR A 50 -3.64 21.38 -5.03
N ASN A 51 -3.19 20.34 -4.31
CA ASN A 51 -2.01 19.54 -4.69
C ASN A 51 -2.32 18.05 -4.88
N PHE A 52 -3.58 17.73 -5.15
CA PHE A 52 -4.02 16.36 -5.30
C PHE A 52 -4.35 16.05 -6.77
N THR A 53 -3.49 15.29 -7.41
CA THR A 53 -3.75 14.80 -8.77
C THR A 53 -4.80 13.71 -8.76
N ARG A 54 -5.84 13.88 -9.56
CA ARG A 54 -6.94 12.90 -9.66
C ARG A 54 -6.46 11.62 -10.32
N ALA A 55 -7.06 10.49 -9.94
CA ALA A 55 -6.73 9.18 -10.53
C ALA A 55 -6.91 9.14 -12.05
N THR A 56 -7.86 9.90 -12.60
CA THR A 56 -8.08 10.03 -14.06
C THR A 56 -6.90 10.64 -14.81
N GLU A 57 -6.07 11.44 -14.15
CA GLU A 57 -4.89 12.08 -14.74
C GLU A 57 -3.67 11.15 -14.73
N LEU A 58 -3.72 10.09 -13.91
CA LEU A 58 -2.64 9.09 -13.80
C LEU A 58 -2.74 7.99 -14.88
N GLY A 59 -3.79 7.99 -15.70
CA GLY A 59 -4.05 7.01 -16.76
C GLY A 59 -4.87 5.81 -16.29
N ASP A 60 -5.48 5.13 -17.28
CA ASP A 60 -6.43 4.03 -17.05
C ASP A 60 -5.80 2.84 -16.29
N ASP A 61 -4.54 2.54 -16.54
CA ASP A 61 -3.81 1.44 -15.90
C ASP A 61 -3.73 1.58 -14.38
N ILE A 62 -3.60 2.80 -13.90
CA ILE A 62 -3.49 3.09 -12.47
C ILE A 62 -4.87 3.05 -11.81
N ILE A 63 -5.90 3.50 -12.50
CA ILE A 63 -7.29 3.42 -12.05
C ILE A 63 -7.71 1.96 -11.87
N VAL A 64 -7.41 1.10 -12.83
CA VAL A 64 -7.70 -0.35 -12.78
C VAL A 64 -6.94 -1.03 -11.63
N LYS A 65 -5.74 -0.56 -11.30
CA LYS A 65 -4.94 -1.08 -10.18
C LYS A 65 -5.34 -0.55 -8.80
N GLY A 66 -6.39 0.27 -8.73
CA GLY A 66 -6.95 0.77 -7.47
C GLY A 66 -6.31 2.05 -6.93
N ALA A 67 -5.53 2.76 -7.75
CA ALA A 67 -5.02 4.07 -7.38
C ALA A 67 -6.19 5.06 -7.18
N PHE A 68 -6.10 5.85 -6.12
CA PHE A 68 -7.11 6.85 -5.77
C PHE A 68 -6.75 8.26 -6.25
N GLY A 69 -5.47 8.51 -6.42
CA GLY A 69 -4.89 9.78 -6.83
C GLY A 69 -3.42 9.83 -6.42
N GLU A 70 -2.83 10.99 -6.58
CA GLU A 70 -1.47 11.26 -6.18
C GLU A 70 -1.42 12.51 -5.29
N ALA A 71 -0.61 12.50 -4.26
CA ALA A 71 -0.32 13.64 -3.41
C ALA A 71 1.16 13.65 -3.06
N LEU A 72 1.81 14.79 -3.23
CA LEU A 72 3.25 14.98 -2.93
C LEU A 72 4.16 13.91 -3.58
N GLY A 73 3.84 13.47 -4.81
CA GLY A 73 4.61 12.44 -5.52
C GLY A 73 4.38 11.01 -5.02
N ALA A 74 3.43 10.79 -4.11
CA ALA A 74 3.04 9.46 -3.64
C ALA A 74 1.68 9.05 -4.22
N ILE A 75 1.64 7.91 -4.89
CA ILE A 75 0.41 7.31 -5.41
C ILE A 75 -0.39 6.74 -4.23
N ILE A 76 -1.65 7.15 -4.10
CA ILE A 76 -2.50 6.71 -3.01
C ILE A 76 -3.29 5.48 -3.39
N VAL A 77 -3.14 4.42 -2.61
CA VAL A 77 -3.88 3.16 -2.75
C VAL A 77 -4.73 2.93 -1.51
N ARG A 78 -6.03 2.81 -1.71
CA ARG A 78 -6.98 2.54 -0.62
C ARG A 78 -6.99 1.06 -0.27
N THR A 79 -6.86 0.74 1.00
CA THR A 79 -6.98 -0.62 1.51
C THR A 79 -7.72 -0.66 2.85
N ASN A 80 -8.66 -1.56 2.98
CA ASN A 80 -9.40 -1.80 4.23
C ASN A 80 -8.63 -2.70 5.23
N LYS A 81 -7.46 -3.17 4.85
CA LYS A 81 -6.61 -4.01 5.71
C LYS A 81 -5.83 -3.21 6.75
N LEU A 82 -5.82 -1.88 6.61
CA LEU A 82 -5.22 -0.97 7.57
C LEU A 82 -6.31 -0.34 8.44
N GLU A 83 -6.03 -0.21 9.72
CA GLU A 83 -6.89 0.51 10.65
C GLU A 83 -6.89 2.01 10.35
N ALA A 84 -7.99 2.69 10.65
CA ALA A 84 -8.09 4.13 10.54
C ALA A 84 -7.00 4.82 11.39
N GLY A 85 -6.35 5.84 10.84
CA GLY A 85 -5.23 6.52 11.47
C GLY A 85 -3.87 5.85 11.26
N THR A 86 -3.83 4.70 10.58
CA THR A 86 -2.58 4.02 10.21
C THR A 86 -2.40 4.01 8.70
N ALA A 87 -1.21 4.35 8.24
CA ALA A 87 -0.83 4.28 6.83
C ALA A 87 0.59 3.74 6.67
N ILE A 88 0.89 3.27 5.48
CA ILE A 88 2.22 2.78 5.11
C ILE A 88 2.65 3.48 3.84
N LEU A 89 3.76 4.20 3.91
CA LEU A 89 4.42 4.80 2.76
C LEU A 89 5.59 3.92 2.37
N ALA A 90 5.62 3.45 1.12
CA ALA A 90 6.65 2.56 0.62
C ALA A 90 7.25 3.09 -0.68
N LYS A 91 8.56 3.04 -0.80
CA LYS A 91 9.32 3.28 -2.03
C LYS A 91 9.43 2.01 -2.87
N LYS A 92 9.77 2.16 -4.13
CA LYS A 92 10.07 1.04 -5.02
C LYS A 92 11.18 0.17 -4.43
N GLY A 93 10.97 -1.15 -4.42
CA GLY A 93 11.94 -2.11 -3.88
C GLY A 93 11.82 -2.39 -2.38
N ALA A 94 10.92 -1.71 -1.65
CA ALA A 94 10.66 -2.01 -0.23
C ALA A 94 10.13 -3.45 -0.04
N VAL A 95 9.28 -3.91 -0.95
CA VAL A 95 8.65 -5.23 -0.89
C VAL A 95 9.09 -6.09 -2.05
N LYS A 96 9.39 -7.36 -1.80
CA LYS A 96 9.65 -8.37 -2.81
C LYS A 96 8.63 -9.50 -2.75
N LEU A 97 8.27 -9.98 -3.94
CA LEU A 97 7.46 -11.17 -4.13
C LEU A 97 8.37 -12.29 -4.61
N ILE A 98 8.44 -13.37 -3.86
CA ILE A 98 9.14 -14.59 -4.27
C ILE A 98 8.09 -15.64 -4.66
N LEU A 99 8.23 -16.16 -5.86
CA LEU A 99 7.45 -17.27 -6.36
C LEU A 99 8.27 -18.56 -6.19
N LYS A 100 7.81 -19.48 -5.32
CA LYS A 100 8.42 -20.79 -5.18
C LYS A 100 7.94 -21.73 -6.27
N ARG A 101 6.65 -21.69 -6.58
CA ARG A 101 6.00 -22.41 -7.66
C ARG A 101 5.01 -21.46 -8.33
N ASP A 102 5.10 -21.35 -9.62
CA ASP A 102 4.08 -20.67 -10.40
C ASP A 102 2.84 -21.55 -10.54
N PHE A 103 1.85 -21.12 -11.25
CA PHE A 103 0.62 -21.83 -11.42
C PHE A 103 0.86 -23.26 -11.93
N PHE A 104 0.46 -24.25 -11.13
CA PHE A 104 0.50 -25.67 -11.47
C PHE A 104 -0.93 -26.18 -11.54
N LEU A 105 -1.25 -26.88 -12.62
CA LEU A 105 -2.56 -27.48 -12.85
C LEU A 105 -2.42 -28.98 -12.97
N GLU A 106 -3.14 -29.72 -12.15
CA GLU A 106 -3.26 -31.16 -12.21
C GLU A 106 -4.69 -31.56 -12.52
N VAL A 107 -4.84 -32.46 -13.48
CA VAL A 107 -6.14 -32.97 -13.91
C VAL A 107 -6.24 -34.43 -13.46
N ALA A 108 -7.18 -34.71 -12.58
CA ALA A 108 -7.49 -36.04 -12.15
C ALA A 108 -8.86 -36.48 -12.72
N ARG A 109 -8.88 -37.60 -13.49
CA ARG A 109 -10.13 -38.17 -14.00
C ARG A 109 -10.53 -39.36 -13.15
N ASP A 110 -11.71 -39.29 -12.56
CA ASP A 110 -12.33 -40.39 -11.87
C ASP A 110 -13.27 -41.12 -12.82
N ALA A 111 -12.90 -42.35 -13.20
CA ALA A 111 -13.66 -43.15 -14.12
C ALA A 111 -14.94 -43.72 -13.47
N SER A 112 -14.99 -43.88 -12.15
CA SER A 112 -16.13 -44.43 -11.41
C SER A 112 -17.30 -43.47 -11.36
N THR A 113 -17.01 -42.18 -11.16
CA THR A 113 -18.03 -41.11 -11.10
C THR A 113 -18.17 -40.33 -12.39
N LYS A 114 -17.34 -40.62 -13.41
CA LYS A 114 -17.25 -39.89 -14.69
C LYS A 114 -17.00 -38.39 -14.51
N THR A 115 -16.33 -38.00 -13.43
CA THR A 115 -15.97 -36.63 -13.12
C THR A 115 -14.52 -36.33 -13.43
N THR A 116 -14.20 -35.07 -13.74
CA THR A 116 -12.85 -34.56 -13.90
C THR A 116 -12.62 -33.50 -12.85
N ALA A 117 -11.69 -33.77 -11.93
CA ALA A 117 -11.27 -32.81 -10.93
C ALA A 117 -10.05 -32.05 -11.41
N LEU A 118 -10.07 -30.73 -11.26
CA LEU A 118 -8.97 -29.84 -11.56
C LEU A 118 -8.40 -29.32 -10.24
N TYR A 119 -7.13 -29.61 -9.99
CA TYR A 119 -6.40 -29.09 -8.82
C TYR A 119 -5.41 -28.05 -9.30
N SER A 120 -5.43 -26.88 -8.68
CA SER A 120 -4.46 -25.84 -8.98
C SER A 120 -3.81 -25.31 -7.71
N ASP A 121 -2.50 -25.15 -7.74
CA ASP A 121 -1.75 -24.57 -6.65
C ASP A 121 -0.74 -23.54 -7.14
N LYS A 122 -0.51 -22.54 -6.29
CA LYS A 122 0.50 -21.52 -6.48
C LYS A 122 1.15 -21.20 -5.14
N HIS A 123 2.48 -21.27 -5.08
CA HIS A 123 3.23 -20.98 -3.87
C HIS A 123 4.03 -19.70 -4.03
N TYR A 124 3.67 -18.70 -3.26
CA TYR A 124 4.38 -17.42 -3.24
C TYR A 124 4.44 -16.83 -1.83
N VAL A 125 5.38 -15.96 -1.62
CA VAL A 125 5.48 -15.14 -0.40
C VAL A 125 5.83 -13.71 -0.75
N ALA A 126 5.13 -12.77 -0.17
CA ALA A 126 5.47 -11.36 -0.20
C ALA A 126 6.09 -10.99 1.17
N TYR A 127 7.23 -10.30 1.14
CA TYR A 127 7.89 -9.87 2.37
C TYR A 127 8.53 -8.50 2.21
N LEU A 128 8.70 -7.82 3.33
CA LEU A 128 9.43 -6.57 3.40
C LEU A 128 10.93 -6.85 3.24
N TYR A 129 11.49 -6.45 2.11
CA TYR A 129 12.90 -6.71 1.76
C TYR A 129 13.82 -5.65 2.34
N ASP A 130 13.43 -4.39 2.20
CA ASP A 130 14.21 -3.24 2.66
C ASP A 130 13.36 -2.39 3.60
N GLU A 131 13.65 -2.49 4.90
CA GLU A 131 12.93 -1.77 5.94
C GLU A 131 13.19 -0.26 5.91
N SER A 132 14.31 0.17 5.32
CA SER A 132 14.64 1.59 5.19
C SER A 132 13.78 2.30 4.15
N LYS A 133 13.19 1.55 3.23
CA LYS A 133 12.31 2.05 2.16
C LYS A 133 10.82 2.01 2.50
N ALA A 134 10.47 1.73 3.75
CA ALA A 134 9.10 1.73 4.23
C ALA A 134 8.95 2.53 5.53
N VAL A 135 7.97 3.43 5.57
CA VAL A 135 7.61 4.23 6.75
C VAL A 135 6.21 3.86 7.18
N LYS A 136 6.06 3.50 8.45
CA LYS A 136 4.75 3.36 9.08
C LYS A 136 4.34 4.69 9.70
N ILE A 137 3.18 5.18 9.32
CA ILE A 137 2.57 6.39 9.86
C ILE A 137 1.46 5.95 10.81
N THR A 138 1.51 6.43 12.03
CA THR A 138 0.46 6.19 13.02
C THR A 138 0.03 7.52 13.60
N LYS A 139 -1.29 7.73 13.67
CA LYS A 139 -1.82 8.84 14.45
C LYS A 139 -1.59 8.52 15.92
N GLY A 140 -0.72 9.28 16.57
CA GLY A 140 -0.54 9.19 18.02
C GLY A 140 -1.90 9.33 18.68
N SER A 141 -2.26 8.36 19.49
CA SER A 141 -3.25 8.54 20.51
C SER A 141 -2.74 9.65 21.42
N GLY A 142 -3.10 10.88 21.13
CA GLY A 142 -2.89 11.98 22.06
C GLY A 142 -3.63 11.59 23.32
N SER A 143 -2.92 11.15 24.34
CA SER A 143 -3.44 11.22 25.69
C SER A 143 -3.76 12.68 25.91
N LEU A 144 -5.02 13.00 25.97
CA LEU A 144 -5.49 14.21 26.60
C LEU A 144 -5.06 14.11 28.07
N GLU A 145 -3.82 14.50 28.37
CA GLU A 145 -3.49 14.96 29.69
C GLU A 145 -4.16 16.32 29.84
N MET A 146 -5.27 16.26 30.50
CA MET A 146 -5.83 17.45 31.09
C MET A 146 -5.01 17.87 32.28
#